data_21bd07940807d97028df4e74f9d92d3d
#
_entry.id   21bd07940807d97028df4e74f9d92d3d
#
_cell.length_a   1.000
_cell.length_b   1.000
_cell.length_c   1.000
_cell.angle_alpha   90.00
_cell.angle_beta   90.00
_cell.angle_gamma   90.00
#
_symmetry.space_group_name_H-M   'P 1'
#
loop_
_entity.id
_entity.type
_entity.pdbx_description
1 polymer ?
#
loop_
_entity_poly.entity_id
_entity_poly.type
_entity_poly.pdbx_seq_one_letter_code
_entity_poly.pdbx_strand_id
1 'polypeptide(L)'
;SSGGTFKEIKELKFKCIEVSEFTNAPEILEGRVKTLHPKIHAGILNKRNNKSHLKDLKNNNFENIDLVIVNFYPFEDTLKKTNNHNKIVENIDVGGPTMVRSAAKNYKDVTVITSSDQYNELIEQLENNRGATTLEFRKRLSRIAFTETAYYDSVISNYFNKISNTIFPKKKIFHGNLIETPRYGENPHQKSAIYSNNKEINIKQIHGKQLSYNNYNDIFAALTISKSLPKNIGTVIIKHANPCGVSIKRDSLESYKSALACDPISAFGGIVSCNFKITKNLAMELSKLFLEVIVANNFDQNALKILKMKKNLRLIDASNYSFKKATKFLSANEEILVQSEDINKFNIKNFKVVSKKKPNSQQIKNLIFAFNICRFVKSNAIVLAANETTAGIGSGQPSRLDSCQIAIDKMKKFTHADSEIVAASDAFFPFVDGLEKLVQSGVTAVIQPSGSIKDKEIINFANQTDTVLIFSKTRHFRH
;
A
#
# COMPACT_ATOMS: atom_id res chain seq x y z
N SER A 1 23.58 25.12 -21.48
CA SER A 1 23.08 24.76 -20.14
C SER A 1 22.59 25.99 -19.39
N SER A 2 21.89 25.83 -18.27
CA SER A 2 21.36 26.94 -17.46
C SER A 2 21.60 26.73 -15.96
N GLY A 3 21.62 27.86 -15.21
CA GLY A 3 21.64 27.87 -13.75
C GLY A 3 22.77 27.07 -13.10
N GLY A 4 22.44 26.21 -12.13
CA GLY A 4 23.42 25.42 -11.38
C GLY A 4 24.25 24.50 -12.24
N THR A 5 23.64 23.81 -13.22
CA THR A 5 24.36 22.91 -14.15
C THR A 5 25.36 23.67 -15.03
N PHE A 6 25.05 24.91 -15.44
CA PHE A 6 26.01 25.74 -16.16
C PHE A 6 27.24 26.06 -15.31
N LYS A 7 27.03 26.46 -14.04
CA LYS A 7 28.12 26.75 -13.10
C LYS A 7 29.01 25.53 -12.87
N GLU A 8 28.41 24.37 -12.60
CA GLU A 8 29.12 23.12 -12.36
C GLU A 8 29.99 22.70 -13.57
N ILE A 9 29.47 22.79 -14.82
CA ILE A 9 30.21 22.47 -16.02
C ILE A 9 31.40 23.46 -16.20
N LYS A 10 31.21 24.74 -15.87
CA LYS A 10 32.29 25.75 -15.95
C LYS A 10 33.35 25.51 -14.89
N GLU A 11 32.99 25.14 -13.67
CA GLU A 11 33.92 24.79 -12.60
C GLU A 11 34.79 23.60 -12.96
N LEU A 12 34.22 22.62 -13.69
CA LEU A 12 34.92 21.47 -14.26
C LEU A 12 35.77 21.83 -15.50
N LYS A 13 35.85 23.14 -15.89
CA LYS A 13 36.64 23.67 -17.02
C LYS A 13 36.21 23.14 -18.40
N PHE A 14 35.01 22.70 -18.57
CA PHE A 14 34.46 22.35 -19.87
C PHE A 14 33.84 23.59 -20.57
N LYS A 15 33.85 23.57 -21.90
CA LYS A 15 33.15 24.59 -22.71
C LYS A 15 31.65 24.44 -22.51
N CYS A 16 30.99 25.53 -22.12
CA CYS A 16 29.55 25.55 -21.94
C CYS A 16 29.04 26.96 -22.30
N ILE A 17 27.94 27.00 -23.04
CA ILE A 17 27.22 28.24 -23.38
C ILE A 17 25.99 28.31 -22.49
N GLU A 18 25.75 29.47 -21.91
CA GLU A 18 24.54 29.70 -21.12
C GLU A 18 23.30 29.83 -22.02
N VAL A 19 22.15 29.45 -21.55
CA VAL A 19 20.89 29.46 -22.33
C VAL A 19 20.54 30.89 -22.75
N SER A 20 20.73 31.87 -21.91
CA SER A 20 20.52 33.31 -22.22
C SER A 20 21.40 33.79 -23.36
N GLU A 21 22.67 33.41 -23.38
CA GLU A 21 23.62 33.69 -24.45
C GLU A 21 23.22 32.96 -25.75
N PHE A 22 22.89 31.66 -25.65
CA PHE A 22 22.47 30.86 -26.81
C PHE A 22 21.20 31.41 -27.46
N THR A 23 20.24 31.83 -26.66
CA THR A 23 18.93 32.31 -27.16
C THR A 23 18.98 33.79 -27.54
N ASN A 24 20.01 34.54 -27.10
CA ASN A 24 20.08 35.98 -27.15
C ASN A 24 18.87 36.66 -26.47
N ALA A 25 18.36 36.02 -25.41
CA ALA A 25 17.24 36.51 -24.63
C ALA A 25 17.60 36.49 -23.13
N PRO A 26 17.36 37.58 -22.39
CA PRO A 26 17.67 37.61 -20.98
C PRO A 26 16.79 36.64 -20.21
N GLU A 27 17.28 36.17 -19.08
CA GLU A 27 16.49 35.45 -18.12
C GLU A 27 15.48 36.41 -17.47
N ILE A 28 14.18 36.09 -17.57
CA ILE A 28 13.10 36.91 -17.05
C ILE A 28 12.25 36.15 -16.03
N LEU A 29 11.46 36.90 -15.24
CA LEU A 29 10.56 36.34 -14.23
C LEU A 29 11.29 35.42 -13.25
N GLU A 30 12.48 35.89 -12.76
CA GLU A 30 13.31 35.11 -11.81
C GLU A 30 13.69 33.71 -12.32
N GLY A 31 13.79 33.54 -13.65
CA GLY A 31 14.18 32.30 -14.27
C GLY A 31 13.07 31.35 -14.64
N ARG A 32 11.80 31.71 -14.46
CA ARG A 32 10.65 30.91 -14.89
C ARG A 32 10.58 30.75 -16.42
N VAL A 33 11.17 31.69 -17.16
CA VAL A 33 11.23 31.68 -18.63
C VAL A 33 12.69 31.65 -19.08
N LYS A 34 13.35 30.53 -19.05
CA LYS A 34 14.74 30.33 -19.52
C LYS A 34 14.77 29.56 -20.84
N THR A 35 14.23 28.34 -20.78
CA THR A 35 14.28 27.36 -21.86
C THR A 35 13.04 27.36 -22.74
N LEU A 36 12.00 28.12 -22.35
CA LEU A 36 10.75 28.26 -23.13
C LEU A 36 10.94 29.28 -24.26
N HIS A 37 11.85 28.96 -25.21
CA HIS A 37 12.23 29.85 -26.28
C HIS A 37 12.15 29.16 -27.65
N PRO A 38 11.63 29.83 -28.71
CA PRO A 38 11.50 29.22 -30.04
C PRO A 38 12.81 28.63 -30.58
N LYS A 39 13.95 29.25 -30.37
CA LYS A 39 15.26 28.78 -30.81
C LYS A 39 15.58 27.39 -30.24
N ILE A 40 15.28 27.14 -28.96
CA ILE A 40 15.49 25.84 -28.31
C ILE A 40 14.52 24.81 -28.88
N HIS A 41 13.22 25.11 -28.85
CA HIS A 41 12.21 24.14 -29.27
C HIS A 41 12.23 23.85 -30.78
N ALA A 42 12.56 24.82 -31.63
CA ALA A 42 12.76 24.59 -33.05
C ALA A 42 13.99 23.71 -33.29
N GLY A 43 15.11 23.95 -32.57
CA GLY A 43 16.31 23.12 -32.62
C GLY A 43 16.04 21.65 -32.26
N ILE A 44 15.15 21.42 -31.28
CA ILE A 44 14.75 20.06 -30.84
C ILE A 44 13.71 19.43 -31.78
N LEU A 45 12.66 20.17 -32.19
CA LEU A 45 11.49 19.61 -32.87
C LEU A 45 11.61 19.49 -34.38
N ASN A 46 12.62 20.13 -34.99
CA ASN A 46 12.76 20.04 -36.45
C ASN A 46 13.09 18.63 -36.89
N LYS A 47 12.46 18.20 -38.00
CA LYS A 47 12.75 16.92 -38.66
C LYS A 47 13.92 17.14 -39.62
N ARG A 48 15.03 16.41 -39.44
CA ARG A 48 16.29 16.58 -40.18
C ARG A 48 16.17 16.34 -41.68
N ASN A 49 15.17 15.55 -42.11
CA ASN A 49 14.89 15.23 -43.50
C ASN A 49 13.76 16.10 -44.12
N ASN A 50 13.23 17.11 -43.41
CA ASN A 50 12.14 17.95 -43.91
C ASN A 50 12.71 19.28 -44.45
N LYS A 51 12.62 19.51 -45.76
CA LYS A 51 13.18 20.72 -46.43
C LYS A 51 12.56 22.02 -45.88
N SER A 52 11.26 22.05 -45.54
CA SER A 52 10.62 23.21 -44.97
C SER A 52 11.20 23.55 -43.58
N HIS A 53 11.33 22.54 -42.71
CA HIS A 53 11.91 22.75 -41.36
C HIS A 53 13.36 23.25 -41.46
N LEU A 54 14.18 22.71 -42.39
CA LEU A 54 15.56 23.15 -42.59
C LEU A 54 15.60 24.60 -43.08
N LYS A 55 14.68 25.00 -43.96
CA LYS A 55 14.56 26.38 -44.45
C LYS A 55 14.17 27.32 -43.28
N ASP A 56 13.23 26.92 -42.44
CA ASP A 56 12.80 27.72 -41.29
C ASP A 56 13.94 27.92 -40.30
N LEU A 57 14.72 26.87 -39.99
CA LEU A 57 15.89 27.00 -39.11
C LEU A 57 16.92 27.98 -39.72
N LYS A 58 17.24 27.83 -41.02
CA LYS A 58 18.20 28.66 -41.72
C LYS A 58 17.75 30.14 -41.73
N ASN A 59 16.48 30.40 -42.02
CA ASN A 59 15.93 31.75 -42.07
C ASN A 59 15.95 32.46 -40.71
N ASN A 60 15.86 31.72 -39.63
CA ASN A 60 15.85 32.25 -38.24
C ASN A 60 17.25 32.15 -37.58
N ASN A 61 18.27 31.64 -38.29
CA ASN A 61 19.59 31.36 -37.71
C ASN A 61 19.54 30.48 -36.45
N PHE A 62 18.73 29.39 -36.51
CA PHE A 62 18.63 28.41 -35.45
C PHE A 62 19.42 27.16 -35.78
N GLU A 63 19.99 26.53 -34.77
CA GLU A 63 20.80 25.32 -34.90
C GLU A 63 20.03 24.07 -34.46
N ASN A 64 20.48 22.91 -34.89
CA ASN A 64 19.96 21.61 -34.42
C ASN A 64 20.41 21.34 -33.00
N ILE A 65 19.51 20.73 -32.23
CA ILE A 65 19.82 20.15 -30.91
C ILE A 65 19.58 18.64 -31.01
N ASP A 66 20.65 17.86 -30.88
CA ASP A 66 20.63 16.41 -31.12
C ASP A 66 20.50 15.58 -29.84
N LEU A 67 20.81 16.20 -28.69
CA LEU A 67 20.75 15.55 -27.37
C LEU A 67 20.16 16.51 -26.33
N VAL A 68 19.18 16.04 -25.59
CA VAL A 68 18.53 16.76 -24.50
C VAL A 68 18.72 15.96 -23.22
N ILE A 69 19.39 16.53 -22.21
CA ILE A 69 19.61 15.92 -20.90
C ILE A 69 18.95 16.82 -19.85
N VAL A 70 17.92 16.30 -19.21
CA VAL A 70 17.13 17.05 -18.22
C VAL A 70 16.73 16.15 -17.06
N ASN A 71 17.18 16.48 -15.87
CA ASN A 71 16.63 15.94 -14.63
C ASN A 71 15.60 16.93 -14.10
N PHE A 72 14.36 16.49 -13.86
CA PHE A 72 13.30 17.37 -13.33
C PHE A 72 13.62 17.85 -11.93
N TYR A 73 13.07 18.98 -11.55
CA TYR A 73 13.14 19.44 -10.17
C TYR A 73 12.56 18.39 -9.23
N PRO A 74 13.20 18.14 -8.07
CA PRO A 74 12.84 17.04 -7.17
C PRO A 74 11.56 17.35 -6.35
N PHE A 75 10.41 17.46 -7.04
CA PHE A 75 9.13 17.84 -6.46
C PHE A 75 8.70 16.91 -5.31
N GLU A 76 8.87 15.60 -5.46
CA GLU A 76 8.58 14.64 -4.38
C GLU A 76 9.43 14.86 -3.13
N ASP A 77 10.70 15.19 -3.30
CA ASP A 77 11.58 15.47 -2.16
C ASP A 77 11.24 16.82 -1.51
N THR A 78 10.78 17.79 -2.29
CA THR A 78 10.23 19.04 -1.76
C THR A 78 8.99 18.79 -0.92
N LEU A 79 8.07 17.93 -1.35
CA LEU A 79 6.90 17.52 -0.56
C LEU A 79 7.25 16.86 0.77
N LYS A 80 8.41 16.19 0.87
CA LYS A 80 8.88 15.58 2.12
C LYS A 80 9.54 16.59 3.06
N LYS A 81 10.16 17.65 2.51
CA LYS A 81 10.95 18.62 3.26
C LYS A 81 10.14 19.80 3.81
N THR A 82 9.02 20.17 3.18
CA THR A 82 8.25 21.35 3.58
C THR A 82 6.74 21.17 3.35
N ASN A 83 5.95 21.83 4.19
CA ASN A 83 4.50 21.98 4.00
C ASN A 83 4.12 23.39 3.46
N ASN A 84 5.10 24.25 3.16
CA ASN A 84 4.84 25.58 2.64
C ASN A 84 4.39 25.50 1.18
N HIS A 85 3.11 25.78 0.94
CA HIS A 85 2.48 25.68 -0.38
C HIS A 85 3.22 26.47 -1.46
N ASN A 86 3.59 27.72 -1.17
CA ASN A 86 4.27 28.59 -2.14
C ASN A 86 5.63 28.01 -2.55
N LYS A 87 6.40 27.51 -1.58
CA LYS A 87 7.69 26.85 -1.86
C LYS A 87 7.51 25.57 -2.68
N ILE A 88 6.44 24.82 -2.44
CA ILE A 88 6.12 23.60 -3.20
C ILE A 88 5.76 23.97 -4.64
N VAL A 89 4.89 24.95 -4.84
CA VAL A 89 4.47 25.41 -6.18
C VAL A 89 5.66 25.97 -6.96
N GLU A 90 6.56 26.71 -6.34
CA GLU A 90 7.76 27.24 -6.98
C GLU A 90 8.73 26.14 -7.44
N ASN A 91 8.68 24.95 -6.88
CA ASN A 91 9.44 23.79 -7.31
C ASN A 91 8.75 22.95 -8.40
N ILE A 92 7.69 23.46 -9.03
CA ILE A 92 7.11 22.82 -10.22
C ILE A 92 7.94 23.21 -11.44
N ASP A 93 8.60 22.23 -12.05
CA ASP A 93 9.36 22.41 -13.28
C ASP A 93 8.43 22.50 -14.48
N VAL A 94 8.56 23.59 -15.25
CA VAL A 94 7.78 23.80 -16.49
C VAL A 94 8.68 23.61 -17.72
N GLY A 95 9.86 24.19 -17.70
CA GLY A 95 10.78 24.18 -18.84
C GLY A 95 11.38 22.80 -19.12
N GLY A 96 11.77 22.06 -18.10
CA GLY A 96 12.33 20.72 -18.20
C GLY A 96 11.37 19.73 -18.88
N PRO A 97 10.15 19.52 -18.36
CA PRO A 97 9.15 18.67 -19.00
C PRO A 97 8.83 19.08 -20.44
N THR A 98 8.80 20.38 -20.75
CA THR A 98 8.52 20.87 -22.11
C THR A 98 9.62 20.46 -23.08
N MET A 99 10.91 20.61 -22.73
CA MET A 99 12.04 20.16 -23.55
C MET A 99 12.07 18.65 -23.71
N VAL A 100 11.84 17.90 -22.63
CA VAL A 100 11.80 16.44 -22.62
C VAL A 100 10.71 15.92 -23.55
N ARG A 101 9.51 16.49 -23.49
CA ARG A 101 8.39 16.12 -24.38
C ARG A 101 8.69 16.44 -25.84
N SER A 102 9.34 17.58 -26.11
CA SER A 102 9.76 17.97 -27.45
C SER A 102 10.77 16.96 -28.03
N ALA A 103 11.83 16.63 -27.29
CA ALA A 103 12.83 15.66 -27.68
C ALA A 103 12.25 14.24 -27.85
N ALA A 104 11.43 13.79 -26.89
CA ALA A 104 10.76 12.50 -26.97
C ALA A 104 9.84 12.39 -28.18
N LYS A 105 9.11 13.45 -28.55
CA LYS A 105 8.30 13.50 -29.77
C LYS A 105 9.14 13.38 -31.03
N ASN A 106 10.34 13.95 -31.04
CA ASN A 106 11.26 13.92 -32.19
C ASN A 106 12.35 12.85 -32.05
N TYR A 107 12.07 11.72 -31.42
CA TYR A 107 13.03 10.63 -31.14
C TYR A 107 13.73 10.08 -32.41
N LYS A 108 13.18 10.30 -33.59
CA LYS A 108 13.86 9.89 -34.86
C LYS A 108 15.17 10.61 -35.02
N ASP A 109 15.26 11.86 -34.57
CA ASP A 109 16.40 12.75 -34.79
C ASP A 109 17.09 13.15 -33.48
N VAL A 110 16.43 13.07 -32.32
CA VAL A 110 16.94 13.60 -31.04
C VAL A 110 16.96 12.53 -29.96
N THR A 111 18.05 12.49 -29.19
CA THR A 111 18.19 11.67 -27.99
C THR A 111 17.68 12.45 -26.76
N VAL A 112 16.91 11.80 -25.89
CA VAL A 112 16.43 12.39 -24.65
C VAL A 112 16.88 11.57 -23.44
N ILE A 113 17.47 12.20 -22.45
CA ILE A 113 17.89 11.62 -21.16
C ILE A 113 17.15 12.33 -20.05
N THR A 114 16.56 11.54 -19.15
CA THR A 114 15.71 12.03 -18.04
C THR A 114 16.20 11.60 -16.66
N SER A 115 17.23 10.75 -16.59
CA SER A 115 17.83 10.26 -15.34
C SER A 115 19.33 10.05 -15.50
N SER A 116 20.08 10.30 -14.45
CA SER A 116 21.52 9.99 -14.37
C SER A 116 21.81 8.49 -14.57
N ASP A 117 20.88 7.61 -14.27
CA ASP A 117 21.03 6.16 -14.49
C ASP A 117 21.21 5.79 -15.95
N GLN A 118 20.85 6.69 -16.88
CA GLN A 118 20.96 6.51 -18.32
C GLN A 118 22.31 6.98 -18.90
N TYR A 119 23.16 7.63 -18.09
CA TYR A 119 24.39 8.26 -18.57
C TYR A 119 25.42 7.24 -19.08
N ASN A 120 25.64 6.17 -18.35
CA ASN A 120 26.62 5.15 -18.76
C ASN A 120 26.23 4.54 -20.12
N GLU A 121 24.96 4.19 -20.31
CA GLU A 121 24.47 3.65 -21.56
C GLU A 121 24.54 4.68 -22.71
N LEU A 122 24.28 5.97 -22.43
CA LEU A 122 24.47 7.03 -23.41
C LEU A 122 25.94 7.11 -23.86
N ILE A 123 26.89 7.05 -22.92
CA ILE A 123 28.33 7.08 -23.23
C ILE A 123 28.69 5.90 -24.12
N GLU A 124 28.28 4.68 -23.77
CA GLU A 124 28.50 3.47 -24.58
C GLU A 124 27.92 3.61 -26.00
N GLN A 125 26.70 4.17 -26.13
CA GLN A 125 26.09 4.42 -27.43
C GLN A 125 26.93 5.39 -28.28
N LEU A 126 27.41 6.48 -27.70
CA LEU A 126 28.21 7.48 -28.39
C LEU A 126 29.60 6.92 -28.83
N GLU A 127 30.24 6.14 -27.95
CA GLU A 127 31.53 5.49 -28.26
C GLU A 127 31.41 4.46 -29.37
N ASN A 128 30.42 3.57 -29.28
CA ASN A 128 30.23 2.48 -30.24
C ASN A 128 29.68 2.93 -31.59
N ASN A 129 29.07 4.12 -31.67
CA ASN A 129 28.43 4.60 -32.90
C ASN A 129 29.06 5.92 -33.43
N ARG A 130 30.37 6.17 -33.18
CA ARG A 130 31.12 7.34 -33.68
C ARG A 130 30.47 8.68 -33.32
N GLY A 131 30.03 8.82 -32.08
CA GLY A 131 29.37 10.04 -31.56
C GLY A 131 27.88 10.14 -31.85
N ALA A 132 27.25 9.06 -32.37
CA ALA A 132 25.82 8.99 -32.64
C ALA A 132 25.10 8.01 -31.66
N THR A 133 23.78 8.02 -31.69
CA THR A 133 22.94 7.04 -30.99
C THR A 133 22.08 6.27 -31.98
N THR A 134 21.72 5.02 -31.65
CA THR A 134 20.86 4.20 -32.50
C THR A 134 19.39 4.63 -32.42
N LEU A 135 18.61 4.40 -33.45
CA LEU A 135 17.18 4.69 -33.46
C LEU A 135 16.42 3.90 -32.38
N GLU A 136 16.79 2.65 -32.15
CA GLU A 136 16.17 1.81 -31.11
C GLU A 136 16.42 2.37 -29.70
N PHE A 137 17.64 2.86 -29.45
CA PHE A 137 17.97 3.53 -28.19
C PHE A 137 17.09 4.78 -28.01
N ARG A 138 17.01 5.66 -28.99
CA ARG A 138 16.18 6.87 -28.94
C ARG A 138 14.69 6.55 -28.77
N LYS A 139 14.16 5.54 -29.47
CA LYS A 139 12.77 5.09 -29.35
C LYS A 139 12.45 4.58 -27.94
N ARG A 140 13.35 3.80 -27.36
CA ARG A 140 13.23 3.34 -25.96
C ARG A 140 13.23 4.50 -24.97
N LEU A 141 14.17 5.43 -25.11
CA LEU A 141 14.26 6.62 -24.26
C LEU A 141 13.05 7.55 -24.40
N SER A 142 12.49 7.69 -25.60
CA SER A 142 11.24 8.45 -25.81
C SER A 142 10.09 7.86 -24.97
N ARG A 143 9.93 6.53 -24.95
CA ARG A 143 8.93 5.87 -24.10
C ARG A 143 9.16 6.18 -22.61
N ILE A 144 10.42 6.08 -22.16
CA ILE A 144 10.78 6.38 -20.76
C ILE A 144 10.48 7.85 -20.45
N ALA A 145 10.87 8.78 -21.32
CA ALA A 145 10.67 10.21 -21.14
C ALA A 145 9.18 10.58 -21.00
N PHE A 146 8.29 9.99 -21.79
CA PHE A 146 6.85 10.20 -21.63
C PHE A 146 6.32 9.58 -20.34
N THR A 147 6.86 8.47 -19.90
CA THR A 147 6.51 7.88 -18.58
C THR A 147 6.92 8.81 -17.44
N GLU A 148 8.15 9.35 -17.48
CA GLU A 148 8.66 10.27 -16.46
C GLU A 148 7.84 11.57 -16.39
N THR A 149 7.49 12.16 -17.55
CA THR A 149 6.64 13.37 -17.55
C THR A 149 5.25 13.08 -17.01
N ALA A 150 4.63 11.95 -17.38
CA ALA A 150 3.31 11.56 -16.86
C ALA A 150 3.34 11.27 -15.35
N TYR A 151 4.41 10.60 -14.88
CA TYR A 151 4.62 10.35 -13.45
C TYR A 151 4.76 11.67 -12.68
N TYR A 152 5.61 12.58 -13.16
CA TYR A 152 5.84 13.90 -12.58
C TYR A 152 4.53 14.70 -12.44
N ASP A 153 3.75 14.81 -13.52
CA ASP A 153 2.46 15.48 -13.52
C ASP A 153 1.44 14.80 -12.60
N SER A 154 1.51 13.46 -12.48
CA SER A 154 0.63 12.73 -11.59
C SER A 154 0.89 13.03 -10.10
N VAL A 155 2.15 13.21 -9.72
CA VAL A 155 2.52 13.60 -8.35
C VAL A 155 1.99 14.99 -8.03
N ILE A 156 2.16 15.94 -8.96
CA ILE A 156 1.66 17.31 -8.84
C ILE A 156 0.12 17.31 -8.72
N SER A 157 -0.56 16.61 -9.62
CA SER A 157 -2.03 16.50 -9.62
C SER A 157 -2.56 15.93 -8.30
N ASN A 158 -1.93 14.87 -7.78
CA ASN A 158 -2.33 14.26 -6.51
C ASN A 158 -2.04 15.19 -5.32
N TYR A 159 -0.99 16.00 -5.36
CA TYR A 159 -0.73 17.04 -4.36
C TYR A 159 -1.89 18.07 -4.33
N PHE A 160 -2.30 18.62 -5.46
CA PHE A 160 -3.40 19.59 -5.53
C PHE A 160 -4.74 18.97 -5.10
N ASN A 161 -5.04 17.74 -5.50
CA ASN A 161 -6.23 17.02 -5.02
C ASN A 161 -6.23 16.84 -3.49
N LYS A 162 -5.05 16.58 -2.90
CA LYS A 162 -4.91 16.41 -1.46
C LYS A 162 -5.18 17.71 -0.70
N ILE A 163 -4.63 18.84 -1.13
CA ILE A 163 -4.83 20.13 -0.45
C ILE A 163 -6.26 20.65 -0.59
N SER A 164 -6.94 20.33 -1.68
CA SER A 164 -8.35 20.66 -1.90
C SER A 164 -9.33 19.64 -1.27
N ASN A 165 -8.83 18.61 -0.55
CA ASN A 165 -9.61 17.51 0.00
C ASN A 165 -10.48 16.79 -1.05
N THR A 166 -10.09 16.78 -2.31
CA THR A 166 -10.84 16.14 -3.41
C THR A 166 -10.46 14.67 -3.50
N ILE A 167 -11.30 13.80 -2.94
CA ILE A 167 -11.06 12.34 -2.93
C ILE A 167 -11.36 11.73 -4.30
N PHE A 168 -12.41 12.19 -4.97
CA PHE A 168 -12.88 11.67 -6.26
C PHE A 168 -12.90 12.77 -7.33
N PRO A 169 -11.74 13.13 -7.91
CA PRO A 169 -11.69 14.10 -9.01
C PRO A 169 -12.29 13.51 -10.30
N LYS A 170 -12.70 14.39 -11.25
CA LYS A 170 -13.25 13.96 -12.56
C LYS A 170 -12.29 13.02 -13.34
N LYS A 171 -10.99 13.23 -13.22
CA LYS A 171 -9.95 12.34 -13.76
C LYS A 171 -9.06 11.88 -12.60
N LYS A 172 -9.00 10.59 -12.34
CA LYS A 172 -8.16 10.00 -11.29
C LYS A 172 -6.89 9.43 -11.89
N ILE A 173 -5.75 9.78 -11.30
CA ILE A 173 -4.44 9.30 -11.74
C ILE A 173 -3.85 8.42 -10.62
N PHE A 174 -3.40 7.22 -10.99
CA PHE A 174 -2.63 6.33 -10.15
C PHE A 174 -1.20 6.29 -10.65
N HIS A 175 -0.24 6.38 -9.76
CA HIS A 175 1.17 6.25 -10.08
C HIS A 175 1.86 5.34 -9.08
N GLY A 176 3.04 4.84 -9.45
CA GLY A 176 3.86 4.03 -8.56
C GLY A 176 5.20 3.71 -9.18
N ASN A 177 6.22 3.64 -8.32
CA ASN A 177 7.54 3.13 -8.70
C ASN A 177 7.52 1.61 -8.63
N LEU A 178 8.09 0.95 -9.63
CA LEU A 178 8.30 -0.50 -9.61
C LEU A 178 9.29 -0.85 -8.50
N ILE A 179 8.84 -1.68 -7.57
CA ILE A 179 9.67 -2.15 -6.45
C ILE A 179 10.28 -3.51 -6.78
N GLU A 180 9.44 -4.42 -7.25
CA GLU A 180 9.85 -5.80 -7.50
C GLU A 180 8.95 -6.46 -8.55
N THR A 181 9.53 -7.41 -9.29
CA THR A 181 8.81 -8.30 -10.19
C THR A 181 8.91 -9.72 -9.63
N PRO A 182 7.91 -10.20 -8.88
CA PRO A 182 7.85 -11.58 -8.41
C PRO A 182 7.85 -12.55 -9.59
N ARG A 183 8.21 -13.82 -9.35
CA ARG A 183 8.30 -14.83 -10.40
C ARG A 183 6.96 -15.07 -11.11
N TYR A 184 5.84 -14.92 -10.39
CA TYR A 184 4.46 -15.04 -10.91
C TYR A 184 3.48 -14.32 -9.98
N GLY A 185 2.22 -14.19 -10.39
CA GLY A 185 1.13 -13.62 -9.61
C GLY A 185 0.56 -14.59 -8.58
N GLU A 186 -0.75 -14.62 -8.43
CA GLU A 186 -1.39 -15.63 -7.55
C GLU A 186 -1.12 -17.06 -8.04
N ASN A 187 -1.04 -17.23 -9.34
CA ASN A 187 -0.81 -18.53 -9.99
C ASN A 187 0.42 -18.49 -10.90
N PRO A 188 1.09 -19.64 -11.14
CA PRO A 188 2.34 -19.70 -11.90
C PRO A 188 2.30 -19.16 -13.33
N HIS A 189 1.15 -19.14 -13.96
CA HIS A 189 0.97 -18.62 -15.33
C HIS A 189 0.75 -17.10 -15.39
N GLN A 190 0.54 -16.44 -14.26
CA GLN A 190 0.27 -15.00 -14.18
C GLN A 190 1.56 -14.21 -13.96
N LYS A 191 1.73 -13.13 -14.71
CA LYS A 191 2.79 -12.14 -14.43
C LYS A 191 2.36 -11.19 -13.32
N SER A 192 3.31 -10.73 -12.52
CA SER A 192 3.04 -9.79 -11.42
C SER A 192 4.15 -8.77 -11.25
N ALA A 193 3.79 -7.65 -10.63
CA ALA A 193 4.72 -6.62 -10.20
C ALA A 193 4.19 -5.94 -8.94
N ILE A 194 5.09 -5.47 -8.11
CA ILE A 194 4.80 -4.68 -6.92
C ILE A 194 5.18 -3.24 -7.19
N TYR A 195 4.24 -2.33 -7.06
CA TYR A 195 4.45 -0.89 -7.17
C TYR A 195 4.22 -0.20 -5.83
N SER A 196 4.91 0.89 -5.59
CA SER A 196 4.72 1.75 -4.42
C SER A 196 4.69 3.22 -4.82
N ASN A 197 3.84 4.01 -4.15
CA ASN A 197 3.88 5.48 -4.27
C ASN A 197 5.13 6.10 -3.62
N ASN A 198 5.96 5.30 -2.98
CA ASN A 198 7.27 5.69 -2.47
C ASN A 198 8.34 4.96 -3.27
N LYS A 199 9.59 5.45 -3.20
CA LYS A 199 10.73 4.77 -3.84
C LYS A 199 10.99 3.37 -3.26
N GLU A 200 10.52 3.11 -2.03
CA GLU A 200 10.70 1.85 -1.30
C GLU A 200 9.42 1.48 -0.55
N ILE A 201 9.27 0.19 -0.26
CA ILE A 201 8.27 -0.30 0.69
C ILE A 201 8.88 -0.20 2.09
N ASN A 202 8.12 0.34 3.07
CA ASN A 202 8.59 0.50 4.46
C ASN A 202 8.60 -0.82 5.27
N ILE A 203 8.93 -1.92 4.60
CA ILE A 203 9.23 -3.23 5.20
C ILE A 203 10.56 -3.72 4.65
N LYS A 204 11.35 -4.41 5.47
CA LYS A 204 12.65 -4.92 5.07
C LYS A 204 12.70 -6.43 5.22
N GLN A 205 12.90 -7.15 4.14
CA GLN A 205 13.22 -8.56 4.21
C GLN A 205 14.66 -8.72 4.68
N ILE A 206 14.87 -9.44 5.80
CA ILE A 206 16.18 -9.64 6.43
C ILE A 206 16.69 -11.08 6.31
N HIS A 207 15.85 -12.02 5.86
CA HIS A 207 16.21 -13.41 5.63
C HIS A 207 15.19 -14.13 4.74
N GLY A 208 15.61 -15.25 4.14
CA GLY A 208 14.77 -16.23 3.45
C GLY A 208 14.71 -16.05 1.94
N LYS A 209 13.88 -16.85 1.29
CA LYS A 209 13.62 -16.77 -0.16
C LYS A 209 12.94 -15.46 -0.53
N GLN A 210 13.08 -15.04 -1.80
CA GLN A 210 12.35 -13.93 -2.36
C GLN A 210 10.84 -14.05 -2.05
N LEU A 211 10.20 -12.91 -1.77
CA LEU A 211 8.76 -12.85 -1.55
C LEU A 211 8.00 -13.16 -2.86
N SER A 212 6.91 -13.89 -2.74
CA SER A 212 5.95 -14.06 -3.82
C SER A 212 4.87 -12.98 -3.76
N TYR A 213 4.11 -12.83 -4.85
CA TYR A 213 2.92 -11.98 -4.88
C TYR A 213 1.96 -12.30 -3.71
N ASN A 214 1.69 -13.59 -3.48
CA ASN A 214 0.83 -14.04 -2.37
C ASN A 214 1.41 -13.68 -1.00
N ASN A 215 2.75 -13.76 -0.83
CA ASN A 215 3.38 -13.32 0.42
C ASN A 215 3.16 -11.83 0.66
N TYR A 216 3.29 -10.97 -0.35
CA TYR A 216 3.01 -9.53 -0.22
C TYR A 216 1.55 -9.27 0.18
N ASN A 217 0.59 -9.94 -0.47
CA ASN A 217 -0.83 -9.81 -0.14
C ASN A 217 -1.11 -10.17 1.32
N ASP A 218 -0.59 -11.31 1.77
CA ASP A 218 -0.78 -11.80 3.14
C ASP A 218 -0.02 -10.93 4.17
N ILE A 219 1.20 -10.44 3.86
CA ILE A 219 1.97 -9.52 4.70
C ILE A 219 1.19 -8.22 4.93
N PHE A 220 0.65 -7.61 3.87
CA PHE A 220 -0.11 -6.36 4.01
C PHE A 220 -1.43 -6.57 4.75
N ALA A 221 -2.11 -7.71 4.56
CA ALA A 221 -3.27 -8.08 5.37
C ALA A 221 -2.92 -8.22 6.85
N ALA A 222 -1.81 -8.93 7.16
CA ALA A 222 -1.32 -9.11 8.52
C ALA A 222 -0.93 -7.78 9.19
N LEU A 223 -0.19 -6.92 8.48
CA LEU A 223 0.21 -5.60 8.96
C LEU A 223 -0.99 -4.69 9.21
N THR A 224 -1.99 -4.71 8.35
CA THR A 224 -3.22 -3.92 8.53
C THR A 224 -3.92 -4.27 9.84
N ILE A 225 -4.04 -5.57 10.16
CA ILE A 225 -4.64 -6.02 11.41
C ILE A 225 -3.71 -5.70 12.59
N SER A 226 -2.44 -6.08 12.54
CA SER A 226 -1.51 -5.93 13.66
C SER A 226 -1.30 -4.45 14.07
N LYS A 227 -1.34 -3.52 13.10
CA LYS A 227 -1.27 -2.08 13.40
C LYS A 227 -2.58 -1.50 13.95
N SER A 228 -3.71 -2.20 13.82
CA SER A 228 -4.98 -1.83 14.47
C SER A 228 -5.05 -2.23 15.94
N LEU A 229 -4.18 -3.13 16.37
CA LEU A 229 -4.09 -3.62 17.75
C LEU A 229 -3.28 -2.64 18.63
N PRO A 230 -3.45 -2.71 19.97
CA PRO A 230 -2.61 -1.96 20.89
C PRO A 230 -1.11 -2.29 20.66
N LYS A 231 -0.27 -1.27 20.79
CA LYS A 231 1.16 -1.38 20.52
C LYS A 231 1.85 -2.41 21.42
N ASN A 232 2.75 -3.18 20.86
CA ASN A 232 3.69 -4.09 21.51
C ASN A 232 3.07 -5.32 22.22
N ILE A 233 1.82 -5.66 21.94
CA ILE A 233 1.13 -6.78 22.60
C ILE A 233 0.26 -7.66 21.67
N GLY A 234 0.27 -7.39 20.36
CA GLY A 234 -0.61 -8.05 19.39
C GLY A 234 0.08 -9.06 18.49
N THR A 235 -0.50 -10.24 18.36
CA THR A 235 -0.13 -11.28 17.37
C THR A 235 -1.29 -11.55 16.43
N VAL A 236 -0.99 -11.67 15.14
CA VAL A 236 -1.93 -11.96 14.05
C VAL A 236 -1.39 -13.09 13.21
N ILE A 237 -2.18 -14.10 12.94
CA ILE A 237 -1.87 -15.21 12.04
C ILE A 237 -2.79 -15.12 10.83
N ILE A 238 -2.21 -15.08 9.63
CA ILE A 238 -2.92 -14.91 8.36
C ILE A 238 -2.72 -16.12 7.46
N LYS A 239 -3.77 -16.48 6.78
CA LYS A 239 -3.77 -17.43 5.65
C LYS A 239 -4.72 -16.91 4.57
N HIS A 240 -4.21 -16.75 3.33
CA HIS A 240 -5.00 -16.25 2.19
C HIS A 240 -5.72 -14.91 2.48
N ALA A 241 -4.96 -13.96 3.02
CA ALA A 241 -5.41 -12.63 3.42
C ALA A 241 -6.56 -12.60 4.47
N ASN A 242 -6.87 -13.72 5.11
CA ASN A 242 -7.82 -13.81 6.21
C ASN A 242 -7.12 -14.17 7.53
N PRO A 243 -7.55 -13.65 8.68
CA PRO A 243 -7.00 -14.07 9.95
C PRO A 243 -7.46 -15.48 10.32
N CYS A 244 -6.50 -16.33 10.71
CA CYS A 244 -6.74 -17.62 11.34
C CYS A 244 -6.82 -17.50 12.87
N GLY A 245 -6.13 -16.52 13.42
CA GLY A 245 -6.12 -16.25 14.84
C GLY A 245 -5.47 -14.90 15.15
N VAL A 246 -6.02 -14.23 16.17
CA VAL A 246 -5.54 -12.93 16.64
C VAL A 246 -5.61 -12.91 18.16
N SER A 247 -4.58 -12.37 18.81
CA SER A 247 -4.54 -12.24 20.26
C SER A 247 -3.82 -10.97 20.71
N ILE A 248 -4.28 -10.43 21.85
CA ILE A 248 -3.64 -9.32 22.56
C ILE A 248 -3.26 -9.84 23.95
N LYS A 249 -1.95 -10.03 24.21
CA LYS A 249 -1.42 -10.41 25.53
C LYS A 249 -0.12 -9.65 25.81
N ARG A 250 0.13 -9.34 27.08
CA ARG A 250 1.37 -8.66 27.49
C ARG A 250 2.60 -9.55 27.28
N ASP A 251 2.47 -10.84 27.57
CA ASP A 251 3.54 -11.80 27.26
C ASP A 251 3.48 -12.17 25.77
N SER A 252 4.60 -12.04 25.09
CA SER A 252 4.73 -12.25 23.65
C SER A 252 4.53 -13.71 23.23
N LEU A 253 4.99 -14.65 24.05
CA LEU A 253 4.85 -16.08 23.82
C LEU A 253 3.38 -16.51 24.02
N GLU A 254 2.75 -16.02 25.07
CA GLU A 254 1.33 -16.24 25.33
C GLU A 254 0.46 -15.66 24.22
N SER A 255 0.78 -14.42 23.73
CA SER A 255 0.09 -13.80 22.61
C SER A 255 0.10 -14.69 21.37
N TYR A 256 1.27 -15.24 21.02
CA TYR A 256 1.38 -16.15 19.88
C TYR A 256 0.62 -17.46 20.09
N LYS A 257 0.80 -18.13 21.23
CA LYS A 257 0.14 -19.38 21.54
C LYS A 257 -1.39 -19.26 21.54
N SER A 258 -1.89 -18.17 22.12
CA SER A 258 -3.33 -17.88 22.16
C SER A 258 -3.88 -17.60 20.75
N ALA A 259 -3.16 -16.86 19.90
CA ALA A 259 -3.57 -16.64 18.52
C ALA A 259 -3.56 -17.96 17.71
N LEU A 260 -2.54 -18.80 17.91
CA LEU A 260 -2.42 -20.09 17.23
C LEU A 260 -3.54 -21.07 17.63
N ALA A 261 -3.97 -21.05 18.90
CA ALA A 261 -5.01 -21.93 19.41
C ALA A 261 -6.39 -21.73 18.73
N CYS A 262 -6.64 -20.58 18.08
CA CYS A 262 -7.90 -20.33 17.38
C CYS A 262 -8.09 -21.28 16.17
N ASP A 263 -7.03 -21.49 15.38
CA ASP A 263 -7.06 -22.43 14.23
C ASP A 263 -5.63 -22.89 13.88
N PRO A 264 -5.07 -23.83 14.63
CA PRO A 264 -3.71 -24.30 14.42
C PRO A 264 -3.52 -25.05 13.10
N ILE A 265 -4.59 -25.60 12.54
CA ILE A 265 -4.53 -26.31 11.25
C ILE A 265 -4.35 -25.31 10.10
N SER A 266 -5.16 -24.26 10.04
CA SER A 266 -5.06 -23.24 9.01
C SER A 266 -3.78 -22.41 9.12
N ALA A 267 -3.20 -22.29 10.31
CA ALA A 267 -1.95 -21.57 10.55
C ALA A 267 -0.73 -22.20 9.85
N PHE A 268 -0.78 -23.50 9.52
CA PHE A 268 0.28 -24.19 8.80
C PHE A 268 0.52 -23.58 7.42
N GLY A 269 1.77 -23.19 7.14
CA GLY A 269 2.15 -22.48 5.91
C GLY A 269 1.59 -21.06 5.82
N GLY A 270 1.13 -20.48 6.92
CA GLY A 270 0.64 -19.12 7.01
C GLY A 270 1.74 -18.10 7.35
N ILE A 271 1.30 -16.88 7.62
CA ILE A 271 2.11 -15.74 8.02
C ILE A 271 1.78 -15.35 9.45
N VAL A 272 2.80 -15.12 10.27
CA VAL A 272 2.66 -14.57 11.62
C VAL A 272 3.15 -13.13 11.64
N SER A 273 2.34 -12.20 12.11
CA SER A 273 2.72 -10.79 12.33
C SER A 273 2.61 -10.43 13.80
N CYS A 274 3.72 -9.98 14.37
CA CYS A 274 3.81 -9.49 15.75
C CYS A 274 4.09 -7.98 15.74
N ASN A 275 3.28 -7.17 16.42
CA ASN A 275 3.55 -5.75 16.53
C ASN A 275 4.54 -5.39 17.66
N PHE A 276 5.36 -6.37 18.05
CA PHE A 276 6.44 -6.28 19.03
C PHE A 276 7.70 -6.97 18.50
N LYS A 277 8.79 -6.89 19.28
CA LYS A 277 10.07 -7.52 18.97
C LYS A 277 10.04 -9.02 19.25
N ILE A 278 10.52 -9.83 18.32
CA ILE A 278 10.65 -11.29 18.50
C ILE A 278 11.83 -11.61 19.43
N THR A 279 11.53 -12.24 20.55
CA THR A 279 12.52 -12.73 21.53
C THR A 279 12.97 -14.16 21.23
N LYS A 280 14.06 -14.61 21.90
CA LYS A 280 14.57 -15.99 21.78
C LYS A 280 13.49 -17.04 22.05
N ASN A 281 12.73 -16.90 23.16
CA ASN A 281 11.73 -17.89 23.56
C ASN A 281 10.59 -17.98 22.55
N LEU A 282 10.12 -16.84 22.05
CA LEU A 282 9.11 -16.79 21.00
C LEU A 282 9.63 -17.39 19.68
N ALA A 283 10.88 -17.13 19.31
CA ALA A 283 11.48 -17.69 18.11
C ALA A 283 11.59 -19.23 18.17
N MET A 284 11.90 -19.78 19.34
CA MET A 284 11.88 -21.24 19.55
C MET A 284 10.48 -21.83 19.31
N GLU A 285 9.45 -21.17 19.78
CA GLU A 285 8.06 -21.63 19.59
C GLU A 285 7.61 -21.49 18.12
N LEU A 286 7.83 -20.32 17.49
CA LEU A 286 7.55 -20.07 16.08
C LEU A 286 8.27 -21.08 15.17
N SER A 287 9.45 -21.55 15.57
CA SER A 287 10.22 -22.51 14.79
C SER A 287 9.60 -23.92 14.73
N LYS A 288 8.67 -24.26 15.62
CA LYS A 288 8.00 -25.57 15.65
C LYS A 288 6.98 -25.73 14.53
N LEU A 289 6.36 -24.63 14.09
CA LEU A 289 5.39 -24.64 13.01
C LEU A 289 6.05 -24.35 11.66
N PHE A 290 5.56 -24.94 10.59
CA PHE A 290 5.91 -24.50 9.24
C PHE A 290 5.20 -23.19 8.94
N LEU A 291 5.98 -22.10 8.82
CA LEU A 291 5.53 -20.76 8.46
C LEU A 291 6.27 -20.31 7.19
N GLU A 292 5.58 -19.58 6.34
CA GLU A 292 6.21 -18.97 5.16
C GLU A 292 6.89 -17.65 5.48
N VAL A 293 6.27 -16.82 6.33
CA VAL A 293 6.78 -15.49 6.69
C VAL A 293 6.52 -15.19 8.16
N ILE A 294 7.47 -14.56 8.80
CA ILE A 294 7.31 -13.90 10.10
C ILE A 294 7.56 -12.39 9.92
N VAL A 295 6.59 -11.59 10.30
CA VAL A 295 6.65 -10.12 10.27
C VAL A 295 6.72 -9.61 11.70
N ALA A 296 7.64 -8.71 12.01
CA ALA A 296 7.76 -8.16 13.36
C ALA A 296 8.28 -6.72 13.37
N ASN A 297 8.09 -6.04 14.50
CA ASN A 297 8.69 -4.72 14.73
C ASN A 297 10.16 -4.80 15.18
N ASN A 298 10.87 -5.83 14.90
CA ASN A 298 12.27 -6.12 15.11
C ASN A 298 12.46 -7.59 15.59
N PHE A 299 13.70 -8.03 15.61
CA PHE A 299 14.11 -9.37 16.08
C PHE A 299 15.35 -9.22 16.97
N ASP A 300 15.44 -9.93 18.09
CA ASP A 300 16.71 -9.96 18.82
C ASP A 300 17.71 -10.91 18.14
N GLN A 301 18.99 -10.76 18.47
CA GLN A 301 20.09 -11.51 17.83
C GLN A 301 19.96 -13.03 18.03
N ASN A 302 19.50 -13.47 19.21
CA ASN A 302 19.30 -14.88 19.49
C ASN A 302 18.08 -15.45 18.75
N ALA A 303 17.01 -14.65 18.61
CA ALA A 303 15.86 -15.01 17.77
C ALA A 303 16.28 -15.19 16.31
N LEU A 304 17.07 -14.24 15.77
CA LEU A 304 17.59 -14.36 14.40
C LEU A 304 18.43 -15.60 14.19
N LYS A 305 19.31 -15.97 15.13
CA LYS A 305 20.12 -17.21 15.04
C LYS A 305 19.23 -18.45 14.89
N ILE A 306 18.14 -18.54 15.66
CA ILE A 306 17.20 -19.67 15.62
C ILE A 306 16.42 -19.70 14.31
N LEU A 307 15.80 -18.57 13.93
CA LEU A 307 14.89 -18.51 12.78
C LEU A 307 15.63 -18.64 11.44
N LYS A 308 16.88 -18.14 11.34
CA LYS A 308 17.72 -18.26 10.15
C LYS A 308 18.18 -19.69 9.84
N MET A 309 18.08 -20.63 10.78
CA MET A 309 18.31 -22.05 10.51
C MET A 309 17.31 -22.60 9.47
N LYS A 310 16.12 -22.01 9.37
CA LYS A 310 15.12 -22.32 8.34
C LYS A 310 15.38 -21.50 7.08
N LYS A 311 16.20 -22.01 6.15
CA LYS A 311 16.67 -21.32 4.93
C LYS A 311 15.56 -20.67 4.09
N ASN A 312 14.35 -21.26 4.07
CA ASN A 312 13.24 -20.78 3.25
C ASN A 312 12.31 -19.80 3.95
N LEU A 313 12.38 -19.71 5.30
CA LEU A 313 11.53 -18.84 6.11
C LEU A 313 11.90 -17.38 5.85
N ARG A 314 10.93 -16.58 5.49
CA ARG A 314 11.13 -15.15 5.24
C ARG A 314 10.92 -14.37 6.53
N LEU A 315 11.90 -13.56 6.90
CA LEU A 315 11.83 -12.68 8.07
C LEU A 315 11.73 -11.24 7.59
N ILE A 316 10.67 -10.54 8.05
CA ILE A 316 10.35 -9.17 7.64
C ILE A 316 10.40 -8.25 8.85
N ASP A 317 11.28 -7.27 8.80
CA ASP A 317 11.27 -6.15 9.74
C ASP A 317 10.30 -5.08 9.24
N ALA A 318 9.25 -4.83 10.01
CA ALA A 318 8.22 -3.84 9.77
C ALA A 318 8.22 -2.71 10.84
N SER A 319 9.35 -2.48 11.51
CA SER A 319 9.50 -1.42 12.54
C SER A 319 9.17 -0.04 11.99
N ASN A 320 9.56 0.24 10.74
CA ASN A 320 9.32 1.51 10.05
C ASN A 320 7.99 1.55 9.28
N TYR A 321 7.20 0.47 9.30
CA TYR A 321 5.92 0.45 8.60
C TYR A 321 4.89 1.28 9.33
N SER A 322 4.36 2.30 8.66
CA SER A 322 3.27 3.13 9.14
C SER A 322 2.07 3.01 8.20
N PHE A 323 0.90 2.83 8.79
CA PHE A 323 -0.35 2.85 8.05
C PHE A 323 -0.68 4.29 7.65
N LYS A 324 -0.79 4.55 6.35
CA LYS A 324 -1.26 5.84 5.84
C LYS A 324 -2.68 5.68 5.33
N LYS A 325 -3.53 6.67 5.60
CA LYS A 325 -4.86 6.75 4.97
C LYS A 325 -4.69 6.71 3.45
N ALA A 326 -5.25 5.70 2.83
CA ALA A 326 -5.21 5.51 1.39
C ALA A 326 -6.62 5.32 0.82
N THR A 327 -6.77 5.45 -0.47
CA THR A 327 -7.93 4.92 -1.19
C THR A 327 -7.63 3.49 -1.59
N LYS A 328 -8.57 2.58 -1.35
CA LYS A 328 -8.53 1.22 -1.87
C LYS A 328 -9.12 1.26 -3.29
N PHE A 329 -8.49 0.54 -4.20
CA PHE A 329 -9.02 0.34 -5.55
C PHE A 329 -9.03 -1.15 -5.88
N LEU A 330 -9.99 -1.54 -6.70
CA LEU A 330 -10.15 -2.89 -7.23
C LEU A 330 -10.36 -2.77 -8.73
N SER A 331 -9.55 -3.45 -9.51
CA SER A 331 -9.73 -3.58 -10.96
C SER A 331 -10.84 -4.61 -11.24
N ALA A 332 -11.79 -4.23 -12.06
CA ALA A 332 -12.89 -5.07 -12.51
C ALA A 332 -13.00 -4.91 -14.03
N ASN A 333 -12.28 -5.74 -14.77
CA ASN A 333 -12.08 -5.62 -16.22
C ASN A 333 -11.40 -4.28 -16.59
N GLU A 334 -12.06 -3.39 -17.32
CA GLU A 334 -11.57 -2.04 -17.67
C GLU A 334 -11.93 -0.99 -16.62
N GLU A 335 -12.87 -1.28 -15.73
CA GLU A 335 -13.33 -0.41 -14.67
C GLU A 335 -12.44 -0.49 -13.44
N ILE A 336 -12.38 0.61 -12.69
CA ILE A 336 -11.67 0.68 -11.41
C ILE A 336 -12.63 1.16 -10.34
N LEU A 337 -12.94 0.28 -9.39
CA LEU A 337 -13.72 0.65 -8.22
C LEU A 337 -12.81 1.30 -7.19
N VAL A 338 -13.14 2.51 -6.77
CA VAL A 338 -12.34 3.29 -5.81
C VAL A 338 -13.18 3.64 -4.60
N GLN A 339 -12.66 3.37 -3.39
CA GLN A 339 -13.30 3.74 -2.14
C GLN A 339 -12.26 4.21 -1.10
N SER A 340 -12.71 4.94 -0.09
CA SER A 340 -11.89 5.17 1.10
C SER A 340 -11.74 3.88 1.90
N GLU A 341 -10.60 3.73 2.58
CA GLU A 341 -10.42 2.59 3.49
C GLU A 341 -11.31 2.70 4.72
N ASP A 342 -11.76 1.56 5.22
CA ASP A 342 -12.50 1.44 6.48
C ASP A 342 -11.51 1.48 7.67
N ILE A 343 -11.20 2.71 8.09
CA ILE A 343 -10.22 3.01 9.14
C ILE A 343 -10.84 3.69 10.37
N ASN A 344 -12.17 3.74 10.42
CA ASN A 344 -12.87 4.38 11.53
C ASN A 344 -12.46 3.74 12.86
N LYS A 345 -12.03 4.57 13.79
CA LYS A 345 -11.81 4.13 15.18
C LYS A 345 -13.16 3.88 15.83
N PHE A 346 -13.28 2.75 16.49
CA PHE A 346 -14.48 2.48 17.28
C PHE A 346 -14.57 3.44 18.46
N ASN A 347 -15.73 4.09 18.57
CA ASN A 347 -16.08 4.88 19.74
C ASN A 347 -17.19 4.13 20.47
N ILE A 348 -16.93 3.76 21.73
CA ILE A 348 -17.91 3.07 22.60
C ILE A 348 -19.22 3.85 22.69
N LYS A 349 -19.19 5.20 22.59
CA LYS A 349 -20.38 6.04 22.56
C LYS A 349 -21.33 5.75 21.37
N ASN A 350 -20.80 5.09 20.31
CA ASN A 350 -21.61 4.67 19.16
C ASN A 350 -22.25 3.29 19.36
N PHE A 351 -21.94 2.61 20.45
CA PHE A 351 -22.49 1.31 20.80
C PHE A 351 -23.69 1.46 21.71
N LYS A 352 -24.83 0.93 21.29
CA LYS A 352 -26.08 0.97 22.05
C LYS A 352 -26.40 -0.42 22.57
N VAL A 353 -26.37 -0.62 23.87
CA VAL A 353 -26.90 -1.84 24.49
C VAL A 353 -28.41 -1.83 24.35
N VAL A 354 -28.96 -2.79 23.61
CA VAL A 354 -30.38 -2.89 23.28
C VAL A 354 -31.09 -4.00 24.03
N SER A 355 -30.38 -4.99 24.59
CA SER A 355 -30.92 -6.01 25.49
C SER A 355 -31.17 -5.47 26.90
N LYS A 356 -32.02 -6.18 27.63
CA LYS A 356 -32.25 -5.93 29.08
C LYS A 356 -30.96 -6.17 29.87
N LYS A 357 -30.30 -7.31 29.63
CA LYS A 357 -29.01 -7.64 30.22
C LYS A 357 -27.94 -6.65 29.75
N LYS A 358 -27.13 -6.17 30.71
CA LYS A 358 -26.00 -5.27 30.42
C LYS A 358 -24.69 -6.03 30.38
N PRO A 359 -23.74 -5.64 29.54
CA PRO A 359 -22.42 -6.28 29.49
C PRO A 359 -21.60 -5.92 30.74
N ASN A 360 -20.82 -6.89 31.21
CA ASN A 360 -19.75 -6.61 32.16
C ASN A 360 -18.52 -6.00 31.46
N SER A 361 -17.55 -5.53 32.27
CA SER A 361 -16.35 -4.86 31.75
C SER A 361 -15.49 -5.76 30.82
N GLN A 362 -15.45 -7.08 31.09
CA GLN A 362 -14.69 -8.01 30.28
C GLN A 362 -15.38 -8.29 28.95
N GLN A 363 -16.70 -8.45 28.96
CA GLN A 363 -17.50 -8.59 27.75
C GLN A 363 -17.35 -7.39 26.83
N ILE A 364 -17.35 -6.15 27.38
CA ILE A 364 -17.12 -4.94 26.56
C ILE A 364 -15.76 -4.98 25.86
N LYS A 365 -14.68 -5.33 26.57
CA LYS A 365 -13.32 -5.44 25.99
C LYS A 365 -13.30 -6.50 24.89
N ASN A 366 -13.85 -7.67 25.14
CA ASN A 366 -13.91 -8.78 24.20
C ASN A 366 -14.75 -8.42 22.96
N LEU A 367 -15.89 -7.73 23.11
CA LEU A 367 -16.75 -7.30 22.00
C LEU A 367 -16.07 -6.24 21.13
N ILE A 368 -15.38 -5.26 21.74
CA ILE A 368 -14.60 -4.26 20.99
C ILE A 368 -13.48 -4.93 20.21
N PHE A 369 -12.76 -5.86 20.83
CA PHE A 369 -11.71 -6.65 20.18
C PHE A 369 -12.28 -7.46 19.00
N ALA A 370 -13.32 -8.27 19.25
CA ALA A 370 -13.96 -9.12 18.22
C ALA A 370 -14.47 -8.28 17.04
N PHE A 371 -15.12 -7.15 17.32
CA PHE A 371 -15.64 -6.26 16.29
C PHE A 371 -14.53 -5.56 15.50
N ASN A 372 -13.41 -5.21 16.16
CA ASN A 372 -12.23 -4.70 15.47
C ASN A 372 -11.62 -5.73 14.51
N ILE A 373 -11.60 -7.02 14.90
CA ILE A 373 -11.08 -8.08 14.02
C ILE A 373 -12.08 -8.38 12.90
N CYS A 374 -13.38 -8.36 13.19
CA CYS A 374 -14.43 -8.69 12.24
C CYS A 374 -14.38 -7.85 10.96
N ARG A 375 -14.04 -6.55 11.05
CA ARG A 375 -13.91 -5.67 9.88
C ARG A 375 -12.77 -6.05 8.91
N PHE A 376 -11.84 -6.91 9.34
CA PHE A 376 -10.73 -7.38 8.51
C PHE A 376 -10.96 -8.79 7.95
N VAL A 377 -12.04 -9.44 8.34
CA VAL A 377 -12.46 -10.76 7.86
C VAL A 377 -13.34 -10.59 6.62
N LYS A 378 -13.16 -11.45 5.61
CA LYS A 378 -14.02 -11.42 4.41
C LYS A 378 -15.47 -11.73 4.77
N SER A 379 -16.38 -10.93 4.24
CA SER A 379 -17.84 -11.05 4.45
C SER A 379 -18.43 -12.32 3.82
N ASN A 380 -19.48 -12.94 4.39
CA ASN A 380 -20.01 -12.61 5.71
C ASN A 380 -19.03 -13.03 6.81
N ALA A 381 -18.87 -12.19 7.82
CA ALA A 381 -17.86 -12.41 8.86
C ALA A 381 -18.49 -12.55 10.25
N ILE A 382 -18.09 -13.60 10.97
CA ILE A 382 -18.39 -13.82 12.40
C ILE A 382 -17.08 -14.09 13.12
N VAL A 383 -16.85 -13.36 14.21
CA VAL A 383 -15.67 -13.54 15.08
C VAL A 383 -16.12 -13.83 16.50
N LEU A 384 -15.75 -15.01 17.00
CA LEU A 384 -15.90 -15.39 18.39
C LEU A 384 -14.63 -15.03 19.16
N ALA A 385 -14.77 -14.48 20.35
CA ALA A 385 -13.62 -14.06 21.16
C ALA A 385 -13.85 -14.23 22.66
N ALA A 386 -12.75 -14.47 23.37
CA ALA A 386 -12.66 -14.43 24.82
C ALA A 386 -11.29 -13.90 25.23
N ASN A 387 -11.19 -13.14 26.31
CA ASN A 387 -9.93 -12.62 26.88
C ASN A 387 -9.06 -11.92 25.82
N GLU A 388 -9.68 -11.11 24.94
CA GLU A 388 -9.03 -10.40 23.82
C GLU A 388 -8.23 -11.33 22.89
N THR A 389 -8.77 -12.53 22.68
CA THR A 389 -8.24 -13.56 21.78
C THR A 389 -9.38 -14.11 20.95
N THR A 390 -9.19 -14.38 19.68
CA THR A 390 -10.17 -15.04 18.83
C THR A 390 -10.30 -16.50 19.22
N ALA A 391 -11.55 -16.97 19.35
CA ALA A 391 -11.89 -18.36 19.68
C ALA A 391 -12.36 -19.14 18.45
N GLY A 392 -12.90 -18.45 17.45
CA GLY A 392 -13.34 -19.02 16.20
C GLY A 392 -13.70 -17.92 15.20
N ILE A 393 -13.40 -18.15 13.93
CA ILE A 393 -13.64 -17.18 12.84
C ILE A 393 -14.35 -17.89 11.70
N GLY A 394 -15.53 -17.39 11.33
CA GLY A 394 -16.24 -17.73 10.10
C GLY A 394 -16.09 -16.60 9.09
N SER A 395 -15.64 -16.89 7.87
CA SER A 395 -15.30 -15.87 6.87
C SER A 395 -15.72 -16.28 5.47
N GLY A 396 -16.07 -15.29 4.64
CA GLY A 396 -16.20 -15.44 3.19
C GLY A 396 -17.40 -16.31 2.75
N GLN A 397 -18.40 -16.49 3.61
CA GLN A 397 -19.56 -17.31 3.27
C GLN A 397 -20.70 -16.47 2.69
N PRO A 398 -21.38 -16.93 1.64
CA PRO A 398 -22.60 -16.29 1.13
C PRO A 398 -23.69 -16.17 2.20
N SER A 399 -23.82 -17.18 3.06
CA SER A 399 -24.76 -17.18 4.18
C SER A 399 -24.08 -16.80 5.49
N ARG A 400 -24.68 -15.88 6.24
CA ARG A 400 -24.21 -15.50 7.59
C ARG A 400 -24.35 -16.64 8.59
N LEU A 401 -25.39 -17.47 8.40
CA LEU A 401 -25.63 -18.67 9.22
C LEU A 401 -24.47 -19.68 9.07
N ASP A 402 -23.93 -19.84 7.86
CA ASP A 402 -22.78 -20.72 7.62
C ASP A 402 -21.52 -20.17 8.29
N SER A 403 -21.33 -18.85 8.24
CA SER A 403 -20.23 -18.21 8.98
C SER A 403 -20.34 -18.39 10.50
N CYS A 404 -21.56 -18.35 11.06
CA CYS A 404 -21.78 -18.69 12.46
C CYS A 404 -21.38 -20.15 12.74
N GLN A 405 -21.82 -21.08 11.90
CA GLN A 405 -21.51 -22.51 12.08
C GLN A 405 -20.00 -22.75 12.03
N ILE A 406 -19.30 -22.21 11.02
CA ILE A 406 -17.85 -22.38 10.89
C ILE A 406 -17.10 -21.80 12.11
N ALA A 407 -17.50 -20.63 12.60
CA ALA A 407 -16.89 -20.01 13.78
C ALA A 407 -17.09 -20.89 15.03
N ILE A 408 -18.29 -21.42 15.22
CA ILE A 408 -18.65 -22.31 16.33
C ILE A 408 -17.88 -23.63 16.25
N ASP A 409 -17.81 -24.25 15.08
CA ASP A 409 -17.11 -25.54 14.89
C ASP A 409 -15.62 -25.40 15.20
N LYS A 410 -14.99 -24.31 14.75
CA LYS A 410 -13.59 -24.00 15.08
C LYS A 410 -13.41 -23.77 16.58
N MET A 411 -14.27 -22.99 17.20
CA MET A 411 -14.25 -22.76 18.66
C MET A 411 -14.34 -24.09 19.42
N LYS A 412 -15.33 -24.92 19.12
CA LYS A 412 -15.53 -26.23 19.80
C LYS A 412 -14.36 -27.18 19.60
N LYS A 413 -13.70 -27.11 18.43
CA LYS A 413 -12.60 -28.00 18.09
C LYS A 413 -11.29 -27.65 18.75
N PHE A 414 -11.01 -26.34 18.90
CA PHE A 414 -9.66 -25.86 19.22
C PHE A 414 -9.59 -25.06 20.53
N THR A 415 -10.71 -24.47 20.98
CA THR A 415 -10.72 -23.61 22.16
C THR A 415 -11.37 -24.35 23.33
N HIS A 416 -10.59 -24.64 24.35
CA HIS A 416 -11.09 -25.13 25.62
C HIS A 416 -11.47 -23.89 26.46
N ALA A 417 -12.67 -23.37 26.30
CA ALA A 417 -13.06 -22.11 26.93
C ALA A 417 -13.81 -22.36 28.24
N ASP A 418 -13.11 -22.17 29.35
CA ASP A 418 -13.72 -21.87 30.66
C ASP A 418 -14.12 -20.37 30.77
N SER A 419 -14.07 -19.60 29.69
CA SER A 419 -14.26 -18.16 29.67
C SER A 419 -15.50 -17.74 28.88
N GLU A 420 -16.12 -16.63 29.28
CA GLU A 420 -17.29 -16.06 28.59
C GLU A 420 -16.94 -15.71 27.13
N ILE A 421 -17.58 -16.41 26.20
CA ILE A 421 -17.45 -16.18 24.76
C ILE A 421 -18.38 -15.05 24.33
N VAL A 422 -17.85 -14.13 23.53
CA VAL A 422 -18.63 -13.10 22.85
C VAL A 422 -18.53 -13.28 21.32
N ALA A 423 -19.49 -12.70 20.59
CA ALA A 423 -19.49 -12.73 19.13
C ALA A 423 -19.60 -11.32 18.53
N ALA A 424 -18.92 -11.12 17.41
CA ALA A 424 -19.07 -9.94 16.55
C ALA A 424 -19.49 -10.36 15.14
N SER A 425 -20.41 -9.59 14.54
CA SER A 425 -20.84 -9.74 13.16
C SER A 425 -20.53 -8.45 12.37
N ASP A 426 -20.04 -8.60 11.14
CA ASP A 426 -19.72 -7.47 10.25
C ASP A 426 -20.95 -6.69 9.76
N ALA A 427 -22.14 -7.33 9.80
CA ALA A 427 -23.43 -6.72 9.50
C ALA A 427 -24.54 -7.28 10.42
N PHE A 428 -25.76 -6.77 10.31
CA PHE A 428 -26.89 -7.25 11.08
C PHE A 428 -27.31 -8.69 10.73
N PHE A 429 -27.87 -9.41 11.67
CA PHE A 429 -28.54 -10.67 11.38
C PHE A 429 -29.88 -10.40 10.66
N PRO A 430 -30.12 -11.00 9.49
CA PRO A 430 -31.39 -10.83 8.79
C PRO A 430 -32.56 -11.57 9.47
N PHE A 431 -32.23 -12.65 10.22
CA PHE A 431 -33.16 -13.49 10.96
C PHE A 431 -32.56 -13.87 12.30
N VAL A 432 -33.38 -14.42 13.19
CA VAL A 432 -32.96 -14.82 14.56
C VAL A 432 -32.03 -16.03 14.58
N ASP A 433 -32.11 -16.90 13.55
CA ASP A 433 -31.41 -18.19 13.44
C ASP A 433 -29.89 -18.09 13.68
N GLY A 434 -29.23 -17.06 13.15
CA GLY A 434 -27.81 -16.84 13.37
C GLY A 434 -27.47 -16.50 14.83
N LEU A 435 -28.27 -15.65 15.45
CA LEU A 435 -28.12 -15.32 16.87
C LEU A 435 -28.43 -16.52 17.75
N GLU A 436 -29.50 -17.24 17.44
CA GLU A 436 -29.91 -18.47 18.15
C GLU A 436 -28.79 -19.52 18.15
N LYS A 437 -28.19 -19.78 16.99
CA LYS A 437 -27.05 -20.70 16.86
C LYS A 437 -25.87 -20.31 17.72
N LEU A 438 -25.53 -19.00 17.77
CA LEU A 438 -24.45 -18.47 18.61
C LEU A 438 -24.78 -18.68 20.09
N VAL A 439 -25.98 -18.34 20.54
CA VAL A 439 -26.40 -18.47 21.93
C VAL A 439 -26.41 -19.94 22.37
N GLN A 440 -26.94 -20.85 21.54
CA GLN A 440 -26.92 -22.29 21.79
C GLN A 440 -25.50 -22.90 21.90
N SER A 441 -24.52 -22.21 21.32
CA SER A 441 -23.11 -22.62 21.44
C SER A 441 -22.39 -22.05 22.65
N GLY A 442 -23.08 -21.28 23.50
CA GLY A 442 -22.52 -20.68 24.73
C GLY A 442 -22.05 -19.21 24.60
N VAL A 443 -22.38 -18.53 23.49
CA VAL A 443 -22.10 -17.09 23.36
C VAL A 443 -23.01 -16.30 24.29
N THR A 444 -22.43 -15.45 25.14
CA THR A 444 -23.15 -14.69 26.18
C THR A 444 -23.40 -13.23 25.80
N ALA A 445 -22.66 -12.70 24.83
CA ALA A 445 -22.78 -11.31 24.35
C ALA A 445 -22.48 -11.20 22.85
N VAL A 446 -23.28 -10.38 22.16
CA VAL A 446 -23.15 -10.19 20.71
C VAL A 446 -23.15 -8.71 20.36
N ILE A 447 -22.26 -8.32 19.42
CA ILE A 447 -22.27 -7.01 18.78
C ILE A 447 -22.54 -7.17 17.29
N GLN A 448 -23.49 -6.39 16.77
CA GLN A 448 -23.83 -6.30 15.34
C GLN A 448 -24.24 -4.88 14.98
N PRO A 449 -24.20 -4.48 13.69
CA PRO A 449 -24.89 -3.26 13.21
C PRO A 449 -26.41 -3.36 13.39
N SER A 450 -27.06 -2.22 13.56
CA SER A 450 -28.52 -2.10 13.47
C SER A 450 -28.99 -1.90 12.05
N GLY A 451 -30.31 -1.98 11.80
CA GLY A 451 -30.93 -1.62 10.54
C GLY A 451 -31.66 -2.77 9.83
N SER A 452 -31.81 -3.92 10.47
CA SER A 452 -32.68 -4.99 10.00
C SER A 452 -34.14 -4.68 10.31
N ILE A 453 -35.05 -5.04 9.38
CA ILE A 453 -36.49 -5.05 9.65
C ILE A 453 -36.81 -5.94 10.87
N LYS A 454 -35.98 -6.96 11.11
CA LYS A 454 -36.09 -7.94 12.19
C LYS A 454 -35.40 -7.53 13.50
N ASP A 455 -34.87 -6.30 13.60
CA ASP A 455 -34.16 -5.86 14.83
C ASP A 455 -34.98 -6.07 16.10
N LYS A 456 -36.32 -5.86 16.06
CA LYS A 456 -37.21 -6.10 17.22
C LYS A 456 -37.25 -7.59 17.61
N GLU A 457 -37.30 -8.49 16.62
CA GLU A 457 -37.32 -9.94 16.88
C GLU A 457 -35.98 -10.39 17.49
N ILE A 458 -34.86 -9.88 16.96
CA ILE A 458 -33.50 -10.12 17.47
C ILE A 458 -33.36 -9.67 18.92
N ILE A 459 -33.83 -8.45 19.25
CA ILE A 459 -33.82 -7.91 20.62
C ILE A 459 -34.69 -8.78 21.55
N ASN A 460 -35.89 -9.18 21.12
CA ASN A 460 -36.76 -10.02 21.93
C ASN A 460 -36.13 -11.37 22.23
N PHE A 461 -35.50 -12.01 21.24
CA PHE A 461 -34.78 -13.27 21.42
C PHE A 461 -33.62 -13.11 22.41
N ALA A 462 -32.80 -12.05 22.26
CA ALA A 462 -31.71 -11.77 23.18
C ALA A 462 -32.19 -11.59 24.62
N ASN A 463 -33.36 -10.94 24.82
CA ASN A 463 -33.98 -10.78 26.12
C ASN A 463 -34.53 -12.08 26.72
N GLN A 464 -35.07 -12.98 25.88
CA GLN A 464 -35.57 -14.28 26.29
C GLN A 464 -34.45 -15.24 26.73
N THR A 465 -33.30 -15.12 26.07
CA THR A 465 -32.13 -15.98 26.34
C THR A 465 -31.12 -15.36 27.30
N ASP A 466 -31.44 -14.24 27.94
CA ASP A 466 -30.54 -13.50 28.83
C ASP A 466 -29.18 -13.20 28.18
N THR A 467 -29.17 -12.89 26.89
CA THR A 467 -27.98 -12.58 26.11
C THR A 467 -27.80 -11.08 25.98
N VAL A 468 -26.56 -10.60 26.17
CA VAL A 468 -26.22 -9.19 25.90
C VAL A 468 -26.22 -8.94 24.40
N LEU A 469 -26.97 -7.94 23.96
CA LEU A 469 -26.98 -7.51 22.56
C LEU A 469 -26.61 -6.02 22.45
N ILE A 470 -25.61 -5.73 21.63
CA ILE A 470 -25.14 -4.38 21.35
C ILE A 470 -25.32 -4.07 19.87
N PHE A 471 -25.92 -2.93 19.57
CA PHE A 471 -25.99 -2.40 18.20
C PHE A 471 -24.88 -1.38 17.99
N SER A 472 -24.08 -1.59 16.92
CA SER A 472 -23.18 -0.59 16.37
C SER A 472 -23.90 0.27 15.33
N LYS A 473 -23.38 1.48 15.07
CA LYS A 473 -23.90 2.37 14.01
C LYS A 473 -23.28 2.09 12.64
N THR A 474 -22.24 1.25 12.59
CA THR A 474 -21.44 1.03 11.38
C THR A 474 -21.38 -0.44 11.01
N ARG A 475 -21.51 -0.69 9.72
CA ARG A 475 -21.30 -1.99 9.08
C ARG A 475 -19.88 -2.03 8.51
N HIS A 476 -19.26 -3.21 8.47
CA HIS A 476 -17.87 -3.41 8.05
C HIS A 476 -17.73 -4.52 7.01
N PHE A 477 -18.40 -4.38 5.86
CA PHE A 477 -18.23 -5.34 4.77
C PHE A 477 -16.85 -5.26 4.14
N ARG A 478 -16.27 -6.44 3.86
CA ARG A 478 -15.00 -6.61 3.16
C ARG A 478 -15.14 -7.74 2.13
N HIS A 479 -15.06 -7.38 0.87
CA HIS A 479 -15.08 -8.32 -0.25
C HIS A 479 -13.70 -8.49 -0.88
#